data_12653da3fa29c27a18b143a71c67bc7c
#
_entry.id   12653da3fa29c27a18b143a71c67bc7c
#
_cell.length_a   1.000
_cell.length_b   1.000
_cell.length_c   1.000
_cell.angle_alpha   90.00
_cell.angle_beta   90.00
_cell.angle_gamma   90.00
#
_symmetry.space_group_name_H-M   'P 1'
#
loop_
_entity.id
_entity.type
_entity.pdbx_description
1 polymer ?
#
loop_
_entity_poly.entity_id
_entity_poly.type
_entity_poly.pdbx_seq_one_letter_code
_entity_poly.pdbx_strand_id
1 'polypeptide(L)'
;MRVLILTEGYSHTGYGHISRCTAIAQVFRERNANVTFIVNGDESVKNLVQSYPLFVFNWLENTERLLEYLSQDDIIVIDSYLAGKGLYTEIRQRVKVAAYLDDFNRLEYPEGIIINGTVGA
;
A
#
# COMPACT_ATOMS: atom_id res chain seq x y z
N MET A 1 -11.35 -12.11 -3.94
CA MET A 1 -11.03 -10.67 -3.95
C MET A 1 -9.55 -10.51 -3.63
N ARG A 2 -8.84 -9.83 -4.50
CA ARG A 2 -7.41 -9.56 -4.30
C ARG A 2 -7.21 -8.14 -3.77
N VAL A 3 -6.50 -8.02 -2.65
CA VAL A 3 -6.15 -6.75 -2.03
C VAL A 3 -4.63 -6.59 -2.06
N LEU A 4 -4.16 -5.50 -2.61
CA LEU A 4 -2.74 -5.16 -2.65
C LEU A 4 -2.48 -4.05 -1.65
N ILE A 5 -1.47 -4.22 -0.80
CA ILE A 5 -1.05 -3.19 0.14
C ILE A 5 0.31 -2.67 -0.31
N LEU A 6 0.32 -1.42 -0.72
CA LEU A 6 1.48 -0.74 -1.27
C LEU A 6 2.02 0.22 -0.21
N THR A 7 3.21 -0.04 0.28
CA THR A 7 3.78 0.75 1.36
C THR A 7 5.32 0.80 1.29
N GLU A 8 5.93 1.38 2.31
CA GLU A 8 7.37 1.56 2.40
C GLU A 8 7.86 1.31 3.82
N GLY A 9 9.10 0.85 3.95
CA GLY A 9 9.72 0.64 5.25
C GLY A 9 11.15 0.18 5.11
N TYR A 10 12.08 0.97 5.63
CA TYR A 10 13.49 0.66 5.69
C TYR A 10 13.93 0.63 7.15
N SER A 11 14.97 -0.15 7.44
CA SER A 11 15.50 -0.24 8.81
C SER A 11 15.90 1.12 9.37
N HIS A 12 16.35 2.04 8.51
CA HIS A 12 16.80 3.38 8.92
C HIS A 12 15.67 4.41 9.01
N THR A 13 14.49 4.13 8.47
CA THR A 13 13.35 5.07 8.49
C THR A 13 12.23 4.62 9.43
N GLY A 14 12.28 3.39 9.93
CA GLY A 14 11.27 2.82 10.81
C GLY A 14 10.17 2.08 10.06
N TYR A 15 9.25 1.50 10.82
CA TYR A 15 8.27 0.55 10.32
C TYR A 15 6.82 0.92 10.63
N GLY A 16 6.57 2.19 10.93
CA GLY A 16 5.22 2.65 11.28
C GLY A 16 4.18 2.36 10.20
N HIS A 17 4.53 2.59 8.93
CA HIS A 17 3.65 2.27 7.80
C HIS A 17 3.33 0.78 7.74
N ILE A 18 4.35 -0.07 7.90
CA ILE A 18 4.18 -1.52 7.81
C ILE A 18 3.30 -2.02 8.95
N SER A 19 3.51 -1.53 10.17
CA SER A 19 2.73 -1.95 11.32
C SER A 19 1.23 -1.67 11.15
N ARG A 20 0.86 -0.47 10.69
CA ARG A 20 -0.55 -0.17 10.48
C ARG A 20 -1.12 -0.88 9.26
N CYS A 21 -0.31 -1.14 8.25
CA CYS A 21 -0.75 -1.92 7.09
C CYS A 21 -1.01 -3.38 7.45
N THR A 22 -0.26 -3.98 8.35
CA THR A 22 -0.54 -5.35 8.81
C THR A 22 -1.87 -5.42 9.55
N ALA A 23 -2.22 -4.40 10.32
CA ALA A 23 -3.53 -4.34 10.97
C ALA A 23 -4.66 -4.26 9.95
N ILE A 24 -4.50 -3.46 8.91
CA ILE A 24 -5.48 -3.36 7.81
C ILE A 24 -5.58 -4.69 7.06
N ALA A 25 -4.45 -5.32 6.77
CA ALA A 25 -4.41 -6.61 6.08
C ALA A 25 -5.19 -7.69 6.84
N GLN A 26 -5.08 -7.70 8.16
CA GLN A 26 -5.80 -8.64 9.00
C GLN A 26 -7.32 -8.49 8.84
N VAL A 27 -7.82 -7.26 8.80
CA VAL A 27 -9.25 -7.00 8.58
C VAL A 27 -9.73 -7.58 7.26
N PHE A 28 -8.97 -7.36 6.18
CA PHE A 28 -9.32 -7.91 4.87
C PHE A 28 -9.26 -9.44 4.86
N ARG A 29 -8.24 -10.01 5.49
CA ARG A 29 -8.10 -11.47 5.55
C ARG A 29 -9.24 -12.14 6.32
N GLU A 30 -9.73 -11.51 7.37
CA GLU A 30 -10.89 -11.98 8.11
C GLU A 30 -12.16 -11.97 7.25
N ARG A 31 -12.18 -11.21 6.17
CA ARG A 31 -13.26 -11.15 5.20
C ARG A 31 -12.98 -12.01 3.95
N ASN A 32 -12.07 -12.95 4.06
CA ASN A 32 -11.70 -13.90 3.00
C ASN A 32 -11.04 -13.26 1.77
N ALA A 33 -10.43 -12.10 1.91
CA ALA A 33 -9.65 -11.50 0.83
C ALA A 33 -8.25 -12.12 0.77
N ASN A 34 -7.69 -12.18 -0.44
CA ASN A 34 -6.30 -12.56 -0.66
C ASN A 34 -5.45 -11.28 -0.62
N VAL A 35 -4.64 -11.13 0.42
CA VAL A 35 -3.83 -9.92 0.63
C VAL A 35 -2.40 -10.17 0.23
N THR A 36 -1.84 -9.29 -0.58
CA THR A 36 -0.43 -9.28 -0.98
C THR A 36 0.19 -7.93 -0.65
N PHE A 37 1.38 -7.95 -0.07
CA PHE A 37 2.15 -6.74 0.23
C PHE A 37 3.15 -6.44 -0.88
N ILE A 38 3.24 -5.17 -1.25
CA ILE A 38 4.29 -4.66 -2.14
C ILE A 38 4.98 -3.53 -1.38
N VAL A 39 6.22 -3.77 -0.98
CA VAL A 39 6.93 -2.88 -0.05
C VAL A 39 8.20 -2.32 -0.69
N ASN A 40 8.29 -1.00 -0.71
CA ASN A 40 9.55 -0.32 -0.99
C ASN A 40 10.37 -0.33 0.30
N GLY A 41 11.28 -1.27 0.41
CA GLY A 41 12.00 -1.50 1.65
C GLY A 41 13.23 -2.37 1.46
N ASP A 42 13.83 -2.75 2.58
CA ASP A 42 14.97 -3.65 2.62
C ASP A 42 14.58 -5.04 3.17
N GLU A 43 15.57 -5.92 3.31
CA GLU A 43 15.34 -7.28 3.77
C GLU A 43 14.70 -7.38 5.16
N SER A 44 14.81 -6.33 5.99
CA SER A 44 14.26 -6.35 7.33
C SER A 44 12.73 -6.47 7.34
N VAL A 45 12.04 -6.03 6.27
CA VAL A 45 10.56 -6.12 6.21
C VAL A 45 10.05 -7.55 6.13
N LYS A 46 10.87 -8.50 5.69
CA LYS A 46 10.48 -9.91 5.61
C LYS A 46 10.08 -10.49 6.96
N ASN A 47 10.71 -10.02 8.02
CA ASN A 47 10.39 -10.47 9.38
C ASN A 47 9.09 -9.86 9.91
N LEU A 48 8.66 -8.74 9.34
CA LEU A 48 7.46 -8.02 9.76
C LEU A 48 6.20 -8.49 9.03
N VAL A 49 6.37 -9.00 7.81
CA VAL A 49 5.27 -9.42 6.95
C VAL A 49 5.44 -10.91 6.61
N GLN A 50 5.34 -11.77 7.62
CA GLN A 50 5.59 -13.21 7.44
C GLN A 50 4.35 -13.98 7.00
N SER A 51 3.16 -13.48 7.31
CA SER A 51 1.91 -14.21 7.10
C SER A 51 1.26 -13.93 5.75
N TYR A 52 1.87 -13.12 4.91
CA TYR A 52 1.30 -12.68 3.63
C TYR A 52 2.32 -12.82 2.50
N PRO A 53 1.86 -13.07 1.27
CA PRO A 53 2.72 -12.90 0.10
C PRO A 53 3.33 -11.50 0.09
N LEU A 54 4.61 -11.41 -0.24
CA LEU A 54 5.38 -10.17 -0.12
C LEU A 54 6.31 -10.01 -1.31
N PHE A 55 6.24 -8.83 -1.96
CA PHE A 55 7.24 -8.37 -2.91
C PHE A 55 7.98 -7.18 -2.32
N VAL A 56 9.31 -7.24 -2.32
CA VAL A 56 10.15 -6.14 -1.83
C VAL A 56 10.93 -5.59 -3.00
N PHE A 57 10.59 -4.38 -3.43
CA PHE A 57 11.33 -3.65 -4.44
C PHE A 57 10.97 -2.17 -4.41
N ASN A 58 11.82 -1.33 -4.96
CA ASN A 58 11.54 0.10 -5.05
C ASN A 58 10.53 0.38 -6.15
N TRP A 59 9.26 0.34 -5.79
CA TRP A 59 8.17 0.58 -6.74
C TRP A 59 8.05 2.05 -7.15
N LEU A 60 8.72 2.97 -6.46
CA LEU A 60 8.80 4.38 -6.86
C LEU A 60 9.69 4.56 -8.09
N GLU A 61 10.76 3.77 -8.19
CA GLU A 61 11.69 3.80 -9.32
C GLU A 61 11.32 2.78 -10.40
N ASN A 62 10.62 1.74 -10.04
CA ASN A 62 10.21 0.64 -10.95
C ASN A 62 8.68 0.65 -11.14
N THR A 63 8.15 1.80 -11.54
CA THR A 63 6.70 2.00 -11.65
C THR A 63 6.07 1.09 -12.69
N GLU A 64 6.75 0.80 -13.80
CA GLU A 64 6.21 -0.10 -14.82
C GLU A 64 5.97 -1.49 -14.28
N ARG A 65 6.90 -2.01 -13.47
CA ARG A 65 6.75 -3.32 -12.84
C ARG A 65 5.53 -3.35 -11.92
N LEU A 66 5.34 -2.29 -11.13
CA LEU A 66 4.16 -2.15 -10.29
C LEU A 66 2.89 -2.14 -11.12
N LEU A 67 2.82 -1.26 -12.11
CA LEU A 67 1.61 -1.05 -12.91
C LEU A 67 1.19 -2.29 -13.70
N GLU A 68 2.16 -3.05 -14.21
CA GLU A 68 1.89 -4.31 -14.93
C GLU A 68 1.28 -5.37 -14.01
N TYR A 69 1.56 -5.32 -12.72
CA TYR A 69 1.02 -6.27 -11.75
C TYR A 69 -0.45 -6.01 -11.41
N LEU A 70 -0.93 -4.79 -11.59
CA LEU A 70 -2.27 -4.37 -11.20
C LEU A 70 -3.35 -4.88 -12.18
N SER A 71 -4.54 -5.15 -11.64
CA SER A 71 -5.70 -5.60 -12.41
C SER A 71 -6.94 -4.77 -12.05
N GLN A 72 -7.86 -4.65 -12.99
CA GLN A 72 -9.13 -3.95 -12.78
C GLN A 72 -10.02 -4.57 -11.70
N ASP A 73 -9.70 -5.78 -11.27
CA ASP A 73 -10.42 -6.45 -10.19
C ASP A 73 -9.78 -6.20 -8.82
N ASP A 74 -8.66 -5.53 -8.77
CA ASP A 74 -7.91 -5.32 -7.53
C ASP A 74 -8.47 -4.17 -6.69
N ILE A 75 -8.31 -4.35 -5.37
CA ILE A 75 -8.40 -3.28 -4.39
C ILE A 75 -6.97 -2.97 -3.96
N ILE A 76 -6.57 -1.70 -3.97
CA ILE A 76 -5.24 -1.32 -3.51
C ILE A 76 -5.34 -0.36 -2.33
N VAL A 77 -4.53 -0.59 -1.32
CA VAL A 77 -4.37 0.30 -0.17
C VAL A 77 -2.96 0.87 -0.22
N ILE A 78 -2.83 2.18 -0.23
CA ILE A 78 -1.53 2.84 -0.39
C ILE A 78 -1.22 3.64 0.87
N ASP A 79 -0.07 3.36 1.46
CA ASP A 79 0.46 4.06 2.62
C ASP A 79 1.90 4.46 2.32
N SER A 80 2.08 5.69 1.86
CA SER A 80 3.39 6.20 1.44
C SER A 80 3.49 7.70 1.68
N TYR A 81 4.66 8.15 2.13
CA TYR A 81 5.00 9.57 2.19
C TYR A 81 5.81 10.04 0.98
N LEU A 82 6.28 9.12 0.15
CA LEU A 82 7.19 9.42 -0.95
C LEU A 82 6.52 9.48 -2.31
N ALA A 83 5.42 8.74 -2.49
CA ALA A 83 4.73 8.68 -3.77
C ALA A 83 3.98 9.97 -4.07
N GLY A 84 3.98 10.38 -5.33
CA GLY A 84 3.31 11.58 -5.78
C GLY A 84 1.97 11.35 -6.46
N LYS A 85 1.25 12.42 -6.70
CA LYS A 85 -0.08 12.41 -7.31
C LYS A 85 -0.11 11.72 -8.68
N GLY A 86 0.94 11.93 -9.50
CA GLY A 86 1.00 11.32 -10.83
C GLY A 86 0.96 9.80 -10.80
N LEU A 87 1.73 9.20 -9.90
CA LEU A 87 1.71 7.75 -9.73
C LEU A 87 0.37 7.27 -9.20
N TYR A 88 -0.22 7.95 -8.25
CA TYR A 88 -1.53 7.59 -7.71
C TYR A 88 -2.61 7.63 -8.79
N THR A 89 -2.56 8.60 -9.68
CA THR A 89 -3.51 8.71 -10.79
C THR A 89 -3.38 7.51 -11.73
N GLU A 90 -2.16 7.09 -12.06
CA GLU A 90 -1.94 5.91 -12.89
C GLU A 90 -2.41 4.63 -12.22
N ILE A 91 -2.14 4.48 -10.92
CA ILE A 91 -2.61 3.33 -10.15
C ILE A 91 -4.14 3.27 -10.15
N ARG A 92 -4.79 4.40 -9.90
CA ARG A 92 -6.27 4.45 -9.83
C ARG A 92 -6.93 3.98 -11.11
N GLN A 93 -6.34 4.27 -12.24
CA GLN A 93 -6.86 3.86 -13.55
C GLN A 93 -6.79 2.36 -13.79
N ARG A 94 -5.96 1.63 -13.03
CA ARG A 94 -5.67 0.23 -13.24
C ARG A 94 -6.30 -0.72 -12.23
N VAL A 95 -7.01 -0.19 -11.23
CA VAL A 95 -7.61 -0.97 -10.16
C VAL A 95 -9.09 -0.66 -10.02
N LYS A 96 -9.81 -1.53 -9.32
CA LYS A 96 -11.23 -1.34 -9.06
C LYS A 96 -11.47 -0.26 -8.01
N VAL A 97 -10.74 -0.34 -6.90
CA VAL A 97 -10.86 0.60 -5.78
C VAL A 97 -9.48 0.94 -5.25
N ALA A 98 -9.24 2.21 -4.97
CA ALA A 98 -8.02 2.67 -4.31
C ALA A 98 -8.37 3.33 -2.98
N ALA A 99 -7.61 2.99 -1.93
CA ALA A 99 -7.70 3.62 -0.63
C ALA A 99 -6.33 4.20 -0.27
N TYR A 100 -6.33 5.41 0.26
CA TYR A 100 -5.11 6.14 0.54
C TYR A 100 -5.04 6.46 2.04
N LEU A 101 -3.96 6.02 2.71
CA LEU A 101 -3.71 6.44 4.08
C LEU A 101 -3.00 7.78 4.06
N ASP A 102 -3.61 8.78 4.69
CA ASP A 102 -3.05 10.12 4.74
C ASP A 102 -3.44 10.80 6.05
N ASP A 103 -2.47 10.99 6.93
CA ASP A 103 -2.68 11.61 8.23
C ASP A 103 -2.60 13.15 8.17
N PHE A 104 -2.10 13.71 7.06
CA PHE A 104 -1.71 15.12 6.98
C PHE A 104 -2.29 15.89 5.80
N ASN A 105 -3.21 15.31 5.04
CA ASN A 105 -3.72 15.92 3.79
C ASN A 105 -2.59 16.29 2.83
N ARG A 106 -1.65 15.38 2.66
CA ARG A 106 -0.41 15.61 1.93
C ARG A 106 -0.61 15.90 0.45
N LEU A 107 -1.63 15.27 -0.16
CA LEU A 107 -1.88 15.36 -1.60
C LEU A 107 -3.37 15.55 -1.88
N GLU A 108 -3.67 16.02 -3.10
CA GLU A 108 -4.98 15.85 -3.69
C GLU A 108 -5.00 14.49 -4.37
N TYR A 109 -5.72 13.54 -3.80
CA TYR A 109 -5.77 12.18 -4.32
C TYR A 109 -6.78 12.06 -5.46
N PRO A 110 -6.53 11.16 -6.44
CA PRO A 110 -7.57 10.79 -7.40
C PRO A 110 -8.73 10.11 -6.69
N GLU A 111 -9.79 9.81 -7.45
CA GLU A 111 -10.97 9.13 -6.89
C GLU A 111 -10.58 7.92 -6.05
N GLY A 112 -11.17 7.79 -4.87
CA GLY A 112 -10.90 6.70 -3.96
C GLY A 112 -11.30 7.03 -2.54
N ILE A 113 -10.85 6.19 -1.61
CA ILE A 113 -11.18 6.33 -0.19
C ILE A 113 -9.94 6.86 0.54
N ILE A 114 -10.10 7.96 1.27
CA ILE A 114 -9.01 8.49 2.10
C ILE A 114 -9.20 7.98 3.52
N ILE A 115 -8.16 7.35 4.06
CA ILE A 115 -8.16 6.84 5.42
C ILE A 115 -7.20 7.67 6.25
N ASN A 116 -7.72 8.30 7.30
CA ASN A 116 -6.89 9.00 8.26
C ASN A 116 -6.62 8.06 9.45
N GLY A 117 -5.37 7.65 9.57
CA GLY A 117 -4.94 6.71 10.61
C GLY A 117 -4.54 7.37 11.93
N THR A 118 -4.66 8.70 12.03
CA THR A 118 -4.30 9.42 13.24
C THR A 118 -5.30 9.12 14.35
N VAL A 119 -4.78 8.83 15.55
CA VAL A 119 -5.62 8.55 16.72
C VAL A 119 -6.49 9.76 17.04
N GLY A 120 -7.78 9.51 17.24
CA GLY A 120 -8.74 10.57 17.53
C GLY A 120 -9.25 11.30 16.30
N ALA A 121 -8.80 10.90 15.13
CA ALA A 121 -9.30 11.46 13.89
C ALA A 121 -10.62 10.84 13.49
#